data_7ce89b1d203230226ab41cfc27a5d720
#
_entry.id   7ce89b1d203230226ab41cfc27a5d720
#
_cell.length_a   1.000
_cell.length_b   1.000
_cell.length_c   1.000
_cell.angle_alpha   90.00
_cell.angle_beta   90.00
_cell.angle_gamma   90.00
#
_symmetry.space_group_name_H-M   'P 1'
#
loop_
_entity.id
_entity.type
_entity.pdbx_description
1 polymer ?
#
loop_
_entity_poly.entity_id
_entity_poly.type
_entity_poly.pdbx_seq_one_letter_code
_entity_poly.pdbx_strand_id
1 'polypeptide(L)'
;RRLPMFRDAEIMILVPQLVEALRLARENERVTYYLSQPQTSVKRTITSGGMYIRGTELHFILGNWQTLYGIPAYGMIYDRRYPMNPIISKGFDLFFDLDQALVTQTTSIWDGLLANTKDELVIDLAIVFPGQNI
;
A
#
# COMPACT_ATOMS: atom_id res chain seq x y z
N ARG A 1 5.23 10.75 15.58
CA ARG A 1 6.43 10.70 14.75
C ARG A 1 6.17 9.91 13.47
N ARG A 2 6.51 10.50 12.34
CA ARG A 2 6.37 9.86 11.04
C ARG A 2 7.62 9.05 10.71
N LEU A 3 7.41 7.84 10.19
CA LEU A 3 8.48 6.95 9.75
C LEU A 3 8.29 6.65 8.27
N PRO A 4 9.38 6.48 7.50
CA PRO A 4 9.24 6.05 6.11
C PRO A 4 8.65 4.65 6.06
N MET A 5 7.70 4.47 5.14
CA MET A 5 7.02 3.19 4.98
C MET A 5 7.94 2.14 4.35
N PHE A 6 8.74 2.56 3.38
CA PHE A 6 9.65 1.67 2.68
C PHE A 6 11.09 2.13 2.88
N ARG A 7 11.99 1.17 3.05
CA ARG A 7 13.42 1.44 3.06
C ARG A 7 13.92 1.62 1.63
N ASP A 8 15.04 2.31 1.46
CA ASP A 8 15.61 2.56 0.13
C ASP A 8 15.84 1.27 -0.66
N ALA A 9 16.33 0.23 -0.02
CA ALA A 9 16.54 -1.07 -0.67
C ALA A 9 15.23 -1.67 -1.17
N GLU A 10 14.15 -1.50 -0.41
CA GLU A 10 12.83 -1.99 -0.81
C GLU A 10 12.29 -1.20 -2.00
N ILE A 11 12.49 0.10 -1.99
CA ILE A 11 12.08 0.97 -3.11
C ILE A 11 12.79 0.55 -4.40
N MET A 12 14.09 0.29 -4.32
CA MET A 12 14.87 -0.12 -5.47
C MET A 12 14.40 -1.44 -6.08
N ILE A 13 13.87 -2.33 -5.25
CA ILE A 13 13.34 -3.62 -5.70
C ILE A 13 11.93 -3.46 -6.27
N LEU A 14 11.07 -2.72 -5.53
CA LEU A 14 9.65 -2.63 -5.85
C LEU A 14 9.34 -1.72 -7.04
N VAL A 15 9.97 -0.55 -7.11
CA VAL A 15 9.53 0.48 -8.06
C VAL A 15 9.60 0.02 -9.51
N PRO A 16 10.68 -0.59 -10.01
CA PRO A 16 10.70 -1.03 -11.41
C PRO A 16 9.60 -2.04 -11.73
N GLN A 17 9.33 -2.96 -10.79
CA GLN A 17 8.32 -3.98 -10.98
C GLN A 17 6.91 -3.41 -10.92
N LEU A 18 6.66 -2.47 -10.00
CA LEU A 18 5.37 -1.82 -9.88
C LEU A 18 5.04 -0.96 -11.10
N VAL A 19 6.03 -0.21 -11.60
CA VAL A 19 5.85 0.60 -12.80
C VAL A 19 5.46 -0.28 -13.99
N GLU A 20 6.16 -1.39 -14.18
CA GLU A 20 5.85 -2.31 -15.27
C GLU A 20 4.48 -2.95 -15.10
N ALA A 21 4.14 -3.37 -13.89
CA ALA A 21 2.84 -3.97 -13.62
C ALA A 21 1.70 -2.98 -13.84
N LEU A 22 1.86 -1.73 -13.40
CA LEU A 22 0.86 -0.68 -13.61
C LEU A 22 0.69 -0.36 -15.09
N ARG A 23 1.79 -0.39 -15.85
CA ARG A 23 1.75 -0.15 -17.30
C ARG A 23 0.93 -1.22 -18.02
N LEU A 24 0.97 -2.45 -17.55
CA LEU A 24 0.28 -3.58 -18.14
C LEU A 24 -1.14 -3.80 -17.59
N ALA A 25 -1.47 -3.21 -16.46
CA ALA A 25 -2.76 -3.43 -15.81
C ALA A 25 -3.90 -2.78 -16.61
N ARG A 26 -5.02 -3.47 -16.66
CA ARG A 26 -6.25 -2.96 -17.27
C ARG A 26 -7.01 -2.11 -16.26
N GLU A 27 -8.03 -1.37 -16.74
CA GLU A 27 -8.80 -0.46 -15.90
C GLU A 27 -9.45 -1.13 -14.69
N ASN A 28 -9.81 -2.40 -14.81
CA ASN A 28 -10.48 -3.15 -13.76
C ASN A 28 -9.50 -4.03 -12.96
N GLU A 29 -8.20 -3.85 -13.16
CA GLU A 29 -7.18 -4.64 -12.50
C GLU A 29 -6.44 -3.82 -11.47
N ARG A 30 -6.04 -4.47 -10.38
CA ARG A 30 -5.19 -3.89 -9.35
C ARG A 30 -3.83 -4.59 -9.38
N VAL A 31 -2.79 -3.80 -9.14
CA VAL A 31 -1.45 -4.35 -8.94
C VAL A 31 -1.28 -4.62 -7.46
N THR A 32 -0.80 -5.80 -7.12
CA THR A 32 -0.51 -6.13 -5.73
C THR A 32 0.98 -6.25 -5.52
N TYR A 33 1.42 -5.99 -4.29
CA TYR A 33 2.82 -6.12 -3.94
C TYR A 33 2.96 -6.94 -2.66
N TYR A 34 4.09 -7.59 -2.53
CA TYR A 34 4.40 -8.47 -1.43
C TYR A 34 5.90 -8.46 -1.18
N LEU A 35 6.29 -8.05 0.01
CA LEU A 35 7.67 -8.11 0.46
C LEU A 35 7.74 -8.99 1.69
N SER A 36 8.62 -9.97 1.67
CA SER A 36 8.81 -10.87 2.80
C SER A 36 10.28 -10.89 3.17
N GLN A 37 10.56 -10.70 4.44
CA GLN A 37 11.92 -10.72 4.94
C GLN A 37 12.04 -11.65 6.14
N PRO A 38 13.07 -12.50 6.21
CA PRO A 38 13.27 -13.36 7.37
C PRO A 38 13.67 -12.53 8.58
N GLN A 39 13.10 -12.87 9.72
CA GLN A 39 13.52 -12.31 11.03
C GLN A 39 14.27 -13.35 11.83
N THR A 40 13.75 -14.57 11.85
CA THR A 40 14.39 -15.72 12.49
C THR A 40 14.17 -16.93 11.57
N SER A 41 14.64 -18.12 12.01
CA SER A 41 14.42 -19.33 11.24
C SER A 41 12.94 -19.71 11.09
N VAL A 42 12.06 -19.20 11.97
CA VAL A 42 10.64 -19.54 11.98
C VAL A 42 9.72 -18.33 11.82
N LYS A 43 10.26 -17.12 11.77
CA LYS A 43 9.47 -15.90 11.66
C LYS A 43 9.93 -15.02 10.52
N ARG A 44 8.96 -14.39 9.85
CA ARG A 44 9.21 -13.43 8.78
C ARG A 44 8.36 -12.19 9.00
N THR A 45 8.77 -11.09 8.39
CA THR A 45 7.91 -9.90 8.31
C THR A 45 7.38 -9.76 6.91
N ILE A 46 6.14 -9.28 6.83
CA ILE A 46 5.43 -9.06 5.57
C ILE A 46 5.05 -7.60 5.45
N THR A 47 5.32 -7.02 4.29
CA THR A 47 4.73 -5.75 3.86
C THR A 47 4.03 -6.02 2.54
N SER A 48 2.73 -5.79 2.50
CA SER A 48 1.93 -6.14 1.34
C SER A 48 0.75 -5.20 1.17
N GLY A 49 0.25 -5.12 -0.04
CA GLY A 49 -0.92 -4.32 -0.34
C GLY A 49 -1.20 -4.31 -1.82
N GLY A 50 -1.81 -3.23 -2.28
CA GLY A 50 -2.16 -3.09 -3.68
C GLY A 50 -2.20 -1.64 -4.11
N MET A 51 -2.32 -1.43 -5.41
CA MET A 51 -2.48 -0.10 -5.97
C MET A 51 -3.15 -0.17 -7.33
N TYR A 52 -3.78 0.91 -7.70
CA TYR A 52 -4.36 1.07 -9.03
C TYR A 52 -4.44 2.55 -9.37
N ILE A 53 -4.54 2.84 -10.66
CA ILE A 53 -4.67 4.22 -11.15
C ILE A 53 -6.04 4.36 -11.79
N ARG A 54 -6.72 5.44 -11.43
CA ARG A 54 -7.99 5.80 -12.03
C ARG A 54 -7.93 7.27 -12.42
N GLY A 55 -7.91 7.55 -13.73
CA GLY A 55 -7.67 8.91 -14.21
C GLY A 55 -6.29 9.38 -13.81
N THR A 56 -6.20 10.46 -13.05
CA THR A 56 -4.93 11.00 -12.54
C THR A 56 -4.69 10.63 -11.08
N GLU A 57 -5.54 9.76 -10.50
CA GLU A 57 -5.42 9.39 -9.09
C GLU A 57 -4.79 8.03 -8.93
N LEU A 58 -3.75 7.97 -8.09
CA LEU A 58 -3.15 6.71 -7.66
C LEU A 58 -3.76 6.32 -6.33
N HIS A 59 -4.38 5.16 -6.29
CA HIS A 59 -4.90 4.57 -5.06
C HIS A 59 -3.86 3.59 -4.53
N PHE A 60 -3.34 3.89 -3.36
CA PHE A 60 -2.32 3.09 -2.70
C PHE A 60 -2.93 2.45 -1.45
N ILE A 61 -2.90 1.13 -1.42
CA ILE A 61 -3.51 0.35 -0.34
C ILE A 61 -2.41 -0.40 0.41
N LEU A 62 -2.41 -0.24 1.74
CA LEU A 62 -1.50 -0.98 2.60
C LEU A 62 -2.29 -2.03 3.37
N GLY A 63 -2.00 -3.29 3.12
CA GLY A 63 -2.60 -4.39 3.85
C GLY A 63 -1.81 -4.71 5.12
N ASN A 64 -0.52 -4.93 4.97
CA ASN A 64 0.37 -5.29 6.08
C ASN A 64 1.67 -4.50 5.97
N TRP A 65 2.17 -4.01 7.10
CA TRP A 65 3.44 -3.30 7.15
C TRP A 65 4.33 -3.90 8.23
N GLN A 66 5.41 -4.54 7.77
CA GLN A 66 6.39 -5.19 8.64
C GLN A 66 5.71 -6.08 9.69
N THR A 67 4.63 -6.76 9.28
CA THR A 67 3.84 -7.59 10.17
C THR A 67 4.53 -8.93 10.35
N LEU A 68 4.77 -9.30 11.60
CA LEU A 68 5.38 -10.58 11.93
C LEU A 68 4.37 -11.71 11.72
N TYR A 69 4.83 -12.78 11.09
CA TYR A 69 4.08 -14.03 11.06
C TYR A 69 5.05 -15.19 11.18
N GLY A 70 4.54 -16.33 11.64
CA GLY A 70 5.33 -17.54 11.79
C GLY A 70 4.87 -18.63 10.86
N ILE A 71 5.54 -19.78 10.94
CA ILE A 71 5.02 -20.98 10.31
C ILE A 71 3.76 -21.41 11.08
N PRO A 72 2.87 -22.21 10.48
CA PRO A 72 1.53 -22.47 11.06
C PRO A 72 1.52 -22.86 12.52
N ALA A 73 2.55 -23.56 12.99
CA ALA A 73 2.62 -24.01 14.38
C ALA A 73 2.90 -22.86 15.37
N TYR A 74 3.31 -21.68 14.91
CA TYR A 74 3.81 -20.62 15.76
C TYR A 74 3.03 -19.31 15.67
N GLY A 75 2.04 -19.22 14.82
CA GLY A 75 1.31 -17.99 14.72
C GLY A 75 0.41 -17.89 13.50
N MET A 76 0.19 -16.66 13.07
CA MET A 76 -0.72 -16.38 11.98
C MET A 76 -0.14 -16.81 10.64
N ILE A 77 -1.02 -17.28 9.76
CA ILE A 77 -0.67 -17.66 8.40
C ILE A 77 -0.99 -16.49 7.48
N TYR A 78 -0.02 -16.08 6.68
CA TYR A 78 -0.24 -15.04 5.69
C TYR A 78 -0.84 -15.66 4.41
N ASP A 79 -1.99 -15.13 4.00
CA ASP A 79 -2.65 -15.58 2.77
C ASP A 79 -2.25 -14.65 1.62
N ARG A 80 -1.40 -15.14 0.72
CA ARG A 80 -0.90 -14.38 -0.42
C ARG A 80 -1.98 -14.02 -1.44
N ARG A 81 -3.12 -14.69 -1.41
CA ARG A 81 -4.22 -14.39 -2.33
C ARG A 81 -4.85 -13.04 -2.04
N TYR A 82 -4.72 -12.55 -0.82
CA TYR A 82 -5.34 -11.32 -0.37
C TYR A 82 -4.31 -10.40 0.28
N PRO A 83 -3.35 -9.88 -0.50
CA PRO A 83 -2.27 -9.06 0.09
C PRO A 83 -2.75 -7.73 0.68
N MET A 84 -3.96 -7.31 0.35
CA MET A 84 -4.54 -6.09 0.90
C MET A 84 -5.26 -6.31 2.23
N ASN A 85 -5.46 -7.57 2.63
CA ASN A 85 -6.12 -7.89 3.88
C ASN A 85 -5.10 -7.90 5.02
N PRO A 86 -5.36 -7.18 6.12
CA PRO A 86 -4.42 -7.18 7.25
C PRO A 86 -4.51 -8.49 8.03
N ILE A 87 -3.35 -8.96 8.50
CA ILE A 87 -3.27 -10.09 9.42
C ILE A 87 -3.67 -9.63 10.81
N ILE A 88 -3.24 -8.41 11.17
CA ILE A 88 -3.56 -7.78 12.45
C ILE A 88 -4.01 -6.35 12.19
N SER A 89 -4.70 -5.76 13.17
CA SER A 89 -5.10 -4.36 13.08
C SER A 89 -3.87 -3.45 13.09
N LYS A 90 -3.87 -2.46 12.22
CA LYS A 90 -2.82 -1.46 12.18
C LYS A 90 -3.10 -0.36 13.20
N GLY A 91 -2.06 0.02 13.94
CA GLY A 91 -2.16 1.06 14.95
C GLY A 91 -1.62 2.42 14.51
N PHE A 92 -1.58 2.68 13.22
CA PHE A 92 -1.01 3.90 12.67
C PHE A 92 -1.82 4.38 11.46
N ASP A 93 -1.64 5.66 11.13
CA ASP A 93 -2.22 6.26 9.93
C ASP A 93 -1.16 6.44 8.85
N LEU A 94 -1.60 6.44 7.60
CA LEU A 94 -0.75 6.70 6.46
C LEU A 94 -0.74 8.19 6.14
N PHE A 95 0.45 8.71 5.79
CA PHE A 95 0.64 10.08 5.34
C PHE A 95 1.48 10.08 4.08
N PHE A 96 1.23 11.06 3.23
CA PHE A 96 2.06 11.32 2.06
C PHE A 96 2.82 12.61 2.27
N ASP A 97 4.10 12.65 1.91
CA ASP A 97 4.96 13.80 2.16
C ASP A 97 4.44 15.08 1.51
N LEU A 98 3.80 14.95 0.36
CA LEU A 98 3.19 16.08 -0.33
C LEU A 98 1.70 16.13 0.00
N ASP A 99 1.37 16.73 1.14
CA ASP A 99 0.00 16.73 1.68
C ASP A 99 -1.03 17.26 0.67
N GLN A 100 -0.68 18.29 -0.12
CA GLN A 100 -1.62 18.87 -1.07
C GLN A 100 -1.99 17.90 -2.20
N ALA A 101 -1.23 16.85 -2.42
CA ALA A 101 -1.56 15.84 -3.43
C ALA A 101 -2.54 14.79 -2.91
N LEU A 102 -2.83 14.76 -1.63
CA LEU A 102 -3.81 13.83 -1.06
C LEU A 102 -5.21 14.26 -1.41
N VAL A 103 -5.99 13.31 -1.93
CA VAL A 103 -7.38 13.52 -2.28
C VAL A 103 -8.26 13.11 -1.11
N THR A 104 -9.15 14.03 -0.70
CA THR A 104 -10.14 13.72 0.32
C THR A 104 -11.28 12.96 -0.32
N GLN A 105 -11.54 11.76 0.16
CA GLN A 105 -12.54 10.87 -0.43
C GLN A 105 -13.94 11.04 0.18
N THR A 106 -14.25 12.17 0.73
CA THR A 106 -15.51 12.36 1.43
C THR A 106 -16.56 12.89 0.48
N THR A 107 -17.49 12.04 0.06
CA THR A 107 -18.64 12.45 -0.76
C THR A 107 -19.91 12.55 0.06
N SER A 108 -19.91 11.98 1.27
CA SER A 108 -21.05 12.05 2.19
C SER A 108 -20.52 11.92 3.62
N ILE A 109 -21.39 12.19 4.60
CA ILE A 109 -21.02 12.01 6.01
C ILE A 109 -20.64 10.57 6.29
N TRP A 110 -21.36 9.62 5.71
CA TRP A 110 -21.07 8.22 5.89
C TRP A 110 -19.72 7.84 5.28
N ASP A 111 -19.43 8.33 4.07
CA ASP A 111 -18.15 8.09 3.44
C ASP A 111 -17.00 8.69 4.25
N GLY A 112 -17.22 9.87 4.83
CA GLY A 112 -16.23 10.49 5.69
C GLY A 112 -15.94 9.68 6.95
N LEU A 113 -16.98 9.09 7.54
CA LEU A 113 -16.81 8.23 8.70
C LEU A 113 -16.10 6.91 8.34
N LEU A 114 -16.29 6.43 7.12
CA LEU A 114 -15.69 5.20 6.66
C LEU A 114 -14.35 5.42 5.97
N ALA A 115 -13.98 6.67 5.69
CA ALA A 115 -12.68 6.96 5.10
C ALA A 115 -11.57 6.45 6.02
N ASN A 116 -10.66 5.66 5.46
CA ASN A 116 -9.67 4.96 6.27
C ASN A 116 -8.26 5.25 5.77
N THR A 117 -7.62 6.29 6.35
CA THR A 117 -6.25 6.64 6.04
C THR A 117 -5.25 5.64 6.59
N LYS A 118 -5.70 4.68 7.40
CA LYS A 118 -4.82 3.62 7.89
C LYS A 118 -4.50 2.60 6.80
N ASP A 119 -5.41 2.43 5.86
CA ASP A 119 -5.31 1.38 4.85
C ASP A 119 -5.07 1.89 3.44
N GLU A 120 -5.54 3.10 3.13
CA GLU A 120 -5.51 3.58 1.76
C GLU A 120 -5.21 5.07 1.69
N LEU A 121 -4.38 5.45 0.71
CA LEU A 121 -4.15 6.83 0.32
C LEU A 121 -4.56 6.99 -1.14
N VAL A 122 -5.18 8.13 -1.44
CA VAL A 122 -5.46 8.52 -2.83
C VAL A 122 -4.61 9.74 -3.13
N ILE A 123 -3.77 9.64 -4.15
CA ILE A 123 -2.78 10.65 -4.49
C ILE A 123 -3.07 11.20 -5.88
N ASP A 124 -3.17 12.52 -5.98
CA ASP A 124 -3.35 13.18 -7.26
C ASP A 124 -2.00 13.30 -7.96
N LEU A 125 -1.79 12.49 -8.98
CA LEU A 125 -0.53 12.47 -9.71
C LEU A 125 -0.29 13.75 -10.50
N ALA A 126 -1.34 14.47 -10.86
CA ALA A 126 -1.18 15.75 -11.56
C ALA A 126 -0.53 16.81 -10.67
N ILE A 127 -0.74 16.72 -9.36
CA ILE A 127 -0.08 17.62 -8.39
C ILE A 127 1.36 17.16 -8.14
N VAL A 128 1.59 15.85 -8.04
CA VAL A 128 2.94 15.32 -7.83
C VAL A 128 3.84 15.58 -9.05
N PHE A 129 3.29 15.42 -10.24
CA PHE A 129 4.00 15.57 -11.51
C PHE A 129 3.32 16.62 -12.39
N PRO A 130 3.40 17.90 -12.03
CA PRO A 130 2.73 18.93 -12.82
C PRO A 130 3.35 19.02 -14.21
N GLY A 131 2.48 19.12 -15.22
CA GLY A 131 2.90 19.19 -16.62
C GLY A 131 3.16 17.84 -17.26
N GLN A 132 2.97 16.74 -16.56
CA GLN A 132 3.13 15.40 -17.12
C GLN A 132 1.79 14.88 -17.64
N ASN A 133 1.84 14.09 -18.72
CA ASN A 133 0.71 13.30 -19.18
C ASN A 133 0.64 12.01 -18.37
N ILE A 134 -0.46 11.85 -17.68
CA ILE A 134 -0.66 10.68 -16.81
C ILE A 134 -1.81 9.85 -17.36
#